data_f57f16cae7936575bc834bd8d93e97ca
#
_entry.id   f57f16cae7936575bc834bd8d93e97ca
#
_cell.length_a   1.000
_cell.length_b   1.000
_cell.length_c   1.000
_cell.angle_alpha   90.00
_cell.angle_beta   90.00
_cell.angle_gamma   90.00
#
_symmetry.space_group_name_H-M   'P 1'
#
loop_
_entity.id
_entity.type
_entity.pdbx_description
1 polymer ?
#
loop_
_entity_poly.entity_id
_entity_poly.type
_entity_poly.pdbx_seq_one_letter_code
_entity_poly.pdbx_strand_id
1 'polypeptide(L)'
;MRTSGPVIEIRAACAADASTMAAIHAACFAKSWDAAEIGSFLGVPGCLALLASISPAQAPQGFLIVRSAGDEAELLTLAVDQACRRLGVASALLAAATGALRGAGSKRLFLEVDEGNSAARDLYQSLGAVVVGRRPRYYEHGADADIFSLAL
;
A
#
# COMPACT_ATOMS: atom_id res chain seq x y z
N MET A 1 12.61 7.27 -31.32
CA MET A 1 12.35 6.02 -30.59
C MET A 1 11.89 6.33 -29.19
N ARG A 2 10.82 5.72 -28.79
CA ARG A 2 10.21 5.98 -27.49
C ARG A 2 10.87 5.09 -26.42
N THR A 3 11.54 5.69 -25.45
CA THR A 3 11.97 4.95 -24.26
C THR A 3 10.77 4.77 -23.35
N SER A 4 10.34 3.55 -23.17
CA SER A 4 9.32 3.24 -22.16
C SER A 4 9.99 3.16 -20.79
N GLY A 5 9.31 3.69 -19.76
CA GLY A 5 9.72 3.48 -18.39
C GLY A 5 9.66 2.01 -17.98
N PRO A 6 10.07 1.66 -16.76
CA PRO A 6 10.02 0.27 -16.30
C PRO A 6 8.59 -0.25 -16.33
N VAL A 7 8.42 -1.48 -16.77
CA VAL A 7 7.12 -2.17 -16.76
C VAL A 7 6.91 -2.71 -15.36
N ILE A 8 5.83 -2.26 -14.72
CA ILE A 8 5.45 -2.71 -13.37
C ILE A 8 4.28 -3.68 -13.52
N GLU A 9 4.48 -4.91 -13.05
CA GLU A 9 3.42 -5.91 -13.02
C GLU A 9 2.82 -6.02 -11.63
N ILE A 10 1.51 -6.01 -11.56
CA ILE A 10 0.74 -6.14 -10.32
C ILE A 10 -0.02 -7.46 -10.36
N ARG A 11 0.08 -8.24 -9.29
CA ARG A 11 -0.69 -9.47 -9.13
C ARG A 11 -1.21 -9.61 -7.70
N ALA A 12 -2.27 -10.40 -7.55
CA ALA A 12 -2.76 -10.72 -6.23
C ALA A 12 -1.76 -11.60 -5.48
N ALA A 13 -1.59 -11.34 -4.19
CA ALA A 13 -0.75 -12.14 -3.32
C ALA A 13 -1.52 -13.37 -2.83
N CYS A 14 -0.78 -14.44 -2.58
CA CYS A 14 -1.32 -15.66 -1.96
C CYS A 14 -0.47 -16.04 -0.75
N ALA A 15 -0.87 -17.08 -0.01
CA ALA A 15 -0.19 -17.51 1.20
C ALA A 15 1.31 -17.79 0.99
N ALA A 16 1.70 -18.27 -0.18
CA ALA A 16 3.09 -18.55 -0.52
C ALA A 16 3.94 -17.27 -0.59
N ASP A 17 3.34 -16.10 -0.70
CA ASP A 17 4.05 -14.82 -0.81
C ASP A 17 4.35 -14.19 0.56
N ALA A 18 3.82 -14.71 1.65
CA ALA A 18 3.90 -14.08 2.98
C ALA A 18 5.35 -13.83 3.42
N SER A 19 6.26 -14.77 3.20
CA SER A 19 7.68 -14.59 3.58
C SER A 19 8.35 -13.48 2.78
N THR A 20 8.10 -13.40 1.48
CA THR A 20 8.63 -12.32 0.62
C THR A 20 8.09 -10.97 1.06
N MET A 21 6.80 -10.90 1.34
CA MET A 21 6.15 -9.67 1.83
C MET A 21 6.73 -9.24 3.18
N ALA A 22 6.94 -10.18 4.08
CA ALA A 22 7.54 -9.90 5.38
C ALA A 22 8.95 -9.32 5.24
N ALA A 23 9.76 -9.83 4.32
CA ALA A 23 11.10 -9.32 4.06
C ALA A 23 11.05 -7.87 3.53
N ILE A 24 10.13 -7.57 2.62
CA ILE A 24 9.93 -6.21 2.11
C ILE A 24 9.49 -5.28 3.25
N HIS A 25 8.56 -5.73 4.08
CA HIS A 25 8.04 -4.94 5.20
C HIS A 25 9.15 -4.63 6.22
N ALA A 26 9.98 -5.62 6.54
CA ALA A 26 11.09 -5.46 7.48
C ALA A 26 12.13 -4.44 6.99
N ALA A 27 12.32 -4.33 5.68
CA ALA A 27 13.23 -3.34 5.10
C ALA A 27 12.67 -1.91 5.14
N CYS A 28 11.36 -1.75 5.32
CA CYS A 28 10.67 -0.45 5.26
C CYS A 28 10.25 0.07 6.64
N PHE A 29 10.01 -0.81 7.63
CA PHE A 29 9.42 -0.41 8.90
C PHE A 29 10.25 -0.96 10.07
N ALA A 30 10.47 -0.10 11.07
CA ALA A 30 11.17 -0.49 12.30
C ALA A 30 10.39 -1.56 13.07
N LYS A 31 9.07 -1.41 13.16
CA LYS A 31 8.17 -2.44 13.65
C LYS A 31 7.54 -3.15 12.47
N SER A 32 8.20 -4.19 12.01
CA SER A 32 7.73 -4.94 10.86
C SER A 32 6.78 -6.06 11.26
N TRP A 33 5.91 -6.42 10.34
CA TRP A 33 5.07 -7.60 10.46
C TRP A 33 5.83 -8.82 9.95
N ASP A 34 5.74 -9.93 10.68
CA ASP A 34 6.33 -11.19 10.26
C ASP A 34 5.41 -11.91 9.24
N ALA A 35 5.89 -13.04 8.73
CA ALA A 35 5.15 -13.80 7.73
C ALA A 35 3.80 -14.30 8.27
N ALA A 36 3.71 -14.65 9.55
CA ALA A 36 2.47 -15.13 10.16
C ALA A 36 1.43 -13.99 10.24
N GLU A 37 1.87 -12.80 10.63
CA GLU A 37 0.99 -11.62 10.69
C GLU A 37 0.48 -11.24 9.31
N ILE A 38 1.36 -11.18 8.31
CA ILE A 38 0.97 -10.91 6.93
C ILE A 38 0.04 -12.00 6.42
N GLY A 39 0.38 -13.26 6.67
CA GLY A 39 -0.44 -14.39 6.26
C GLY A 39 -1.85 -14.36 6.84
N SER A 40 -2.02 -13.75 8.01
CA SER A 40 -3.33 -13.62 8.64
C SER A 40 -4.30 -12.73 7.84
N PHE A 41 -3.81 -11.88 6.96
CA PHE A 41 -4.65 -11.05 6.09
C PHE A 41 -4.94 -11.72 4.73
N LEU A 42 -4.07 -12.64 4.31
CA LEU A 42 -4.19 -13.27 2.99
C LEU A 42 -5.36 -14.27 2.98
N GLY A 43 -6.23 -14.11 1.99
CA GLY A 43 -7.41 -14.97 1.86
C GLY A 43 -8.57 -14.62 2.80
N VAL A 44 -8.44 -13.60 3.62
CA VAL A 44 -9.53 -13.13 4.49
C VAL A 44 -10.53 -12.32 3.65
N PRO A 45 -11.84 -12.61 3.76
CA PRO A 45 -12.83 -11.81 3.05
C PRO A 45 -12.71 -10.32 3.36
N GLY A 46 -12.75 -9.49 2.33
CA GLY A 46 -12.58 -8.05 2.45
C GLY A 46 -11.12 -7.57 2.38
N CYS A 47 -10.14 -8.44 2.56
CA CYS A 47 -8.73 -8.09 2.41
C CYS A 47 -8.26 -8.36 0.98
N LEU A 48 -7.61 -7.37 0.39
CA LEU A 48 -6.95 -7.46 -0.90
C LEU A 48 -5.47 -7.16 -0.71
N ALA A 49 -4.62 -8.12 -1.07
CA ALA A 49 -3.18 -7.94 -1.05
C ALA A 49 -2.64 -8.02 -2.47
N LEU A 50 -1.85 -7.03 -2.86
CA LEU A 50 -1.27 -6.92 -4.20
C LEU A 50 0.25 -6.84 -4.10
N LEU A 51 0.92 -7.56 -5.00
CA LEU A 51 2.37 -7.53 -5.16
C LEU A 51 2.74 -6.83 -6.45
N ALA A 52 3.86 -6.11 -6.42
CA ALA A 52 4.42 -5.43 -7.58
C ALA A 52 5.82 -5.94 -7.88
N SER A 53 6.08 -6.20 -9.15
CA SER A 53 7.40 -6.51 -9.69
C SER A 53 7.71 -5.54 -10.82
N ILE A 54 8.94 -5.04 -10.88
CA ILE A 54 9.34 -4.11 -11.96
C ILE A 54 9.44 -4.85 -13.30
N SER A 55 9.68 -6.15 -13.24
CA SER A 55 9.72 -6.98 -14.44
C SER A 55 9.19 -8.36 -14.07
N PRO A 56 8.55 -9.09 -15.01
CA PRO A 56 8.06 -10.44 -14.71
C PRO A 56 9.13 -11.39 -14.23
N ALA A 57 10.38 -11.17 -14.63
CA ALA A 57 11.50 -12.03 -14.27
C ALA A 57 12.09 -11.72 -12.90
N GLN A 58 11.69 -10.64 -12.26
CA GLN A 58 12.23 -10.24 -10.97
C GLN A 58 11.29 -10.62 -9.83
N ALA A 59 11.88 -10.83 -8.65
CA ALA A 59 11.12 -11.02 -7.42
C ALA A 59 10.30 -9.76 -7.10
N PRO A 60 9.17 -9.88 -6.38
CA PRO A 60 8.40 -8.71 -5.97
C PRO A 60 9.23 -7.72 -5.17
N GLN A 61 9.00 -6.42 -5.42
CA GLN A 61 9.73 -5.32 -4.80
C GLN A 61 8.82 -4.37 -4.04
N GLY A 62 7.54 -4.62 -4.04
CA GLY A 62 6.58 -3.85 -3.29
C GLY A 62 5.26 -4.58 -3.12
N PHE A 63 4.49 -4.16 -2.14
CA PHE A 63 3.15 -4.70 -1.92
C PHE A 63 2.28 -3.72 -1.15
N LEU A 64 0.98 -3.93 -1.21
CA LEU A 64 0.02 -3.29 -0.33
C LEU A 64 -1.03 -4.27 0.14
N ILE A 65 -1.66 -3.94 1.26
CA ILE A 65 -2.83 -4.65 1.75
C ILE A 65 -3.89 -3.59 2.06
N VAL A 66 -5.07 -3.76 1.51
CA VAL A 66 -6.25 -2.95 1.81
C VAL A 66 -7.35 -3.84 2.35
N ARG A 67 -8.21 -3.29 3.18
CA ARG A 67 -9.35 -4.01 3.75
C ARG A 67 -10.61 -3.20 3.53
N SER A 68 -11.63 -3.83 2.96
CA SER A 68 -12.95 -3.21 2.75
C SER A 68 -13.96 -3.69 3.78
N ALA A 69 -14.84 -2.79 4.20
CA ALA A 69 -15.96 -3.08 5.08
C ALA A 69 -17.12 -2.18 4.64
N GLY A 70 -18.17 -2.78 4.12
CA GLY A 70 -19.28 -2.01 3.53
C GLY A 70 -18.81 -1.24 2.30
N ASP A 71 -19.07 0.07 2.26
CA ASP A 71 -18.68 0.95 1.17
C ASP A 71 -17.37 1.71 1.45
N GLU A 72 -16.70 1.40 2.54
CA GLU A 72 -15.42 2.00 2.93
C GLU A 72 -14.30 0.97 2.88
N ALA A 73 -13.08 1.44 2.68
CA ALA A 73 -11.87 0.63 2.73
C ALA A 73 -10.77 1.40 3.44
N GLU A 74 -9.77 0.67 3.94
CA GLU A 74 -8.60 1.28 4.55
C GLU A 74 -7.33 0.63 4.01
N LEU A 75 -6.28 1.43 3.86
CA LEU A 75 -4.96 0.94 3.55
C LEU A 75 -4.32 0.47 4.86
N LEU A 76 -4.04 -0.83 4.95
CA LEU A 76 -3.40 -1.40 6.13
C LEU A 76 -1.90 -1.21 6.11
N THR A 77 -1.27 -1.42 4.94
CA THR A 77 0.16 -1.20 4.75
C THR A 77 0.50 -1.05 3.27
N LEU A 78 1.56 -0.32 3.00
CA LEU A 78 2.16 -0.14 1.68
C LEU A 78 3.67 -0.08 1.86
N ALA A 79 4.38 -0.99 1.24
CA ALA A 79 5.82 -1.10 1.35
C ALA A 79 6.45 -1.27 -0.02
N VAL A 80 7.48 -0.50 -0.32
CA VAL A 80 8.25 -0.57 -1.57
C VAL A 80 9.72 -0.61 -1.21
N ASP A 81 10.47 -1.55 -1.77
CA ASP A 81 11.90 -1.65 -1.61
C ASP A 81 12.54 -0.29 -1.91
N GLN A 82 13.45 0.14 -1.03
CA GLN A 82 14.10 1.46 -1.16
C GLN A 82 14.80 1.63 -2.49
N ALA A 83 15.41 0.57 -3.02
CA ALA A 83 16.08 0.61 -4.32
C ALA A 83 15.11 0.85 -5.49
N CYS A 84 13.82 0.62 -5.27
CA CYS A 84 12.78 0.72 -6.29
C CYS A 84 11.87 1.94 -6.09
N ARG A 85 12.18 2.81 -5.14
CA ARG A 85 11.40 4.03 -4.92
C ARG A 85 11.59 5.01 -6.08
N ARG A 86 10.59 5.86 -6.29
CA ARG A 86 10.53 6.85 -7.39
C ARG A 86 10.44 6.23 -8.78
N LEU A 87 10.17 4.92 -8.88
CA LEU A 87 9.92 4.25 -10.16
C LEU A 87 8.43 4.07 -10.45
N GLY A 88 7.56 4.59 -9.58
CA GLY A 88 6.11 4.51 -9.76
C GLY A 88 5.47 3.24 -9.20
N VAL A 89 6.19 2.44 -8.41
CA VAL A 89 5.66 1.18 -7.86
C VAL A 89 4.48 1.43 -6.92
N ALA A 90 4.62 2.37 -5.98
CA ALA A 90 3.54 2.71 -5.05
C ALA A 90 2.31 3.24 -5.78
N SER A 91 2.50 4.11 -6.76
CA SER A 91 1.40 4.63 -7.58
C SER A 91 0.68 3.53 -8.35
N ALA A 92 1.43 2.58 -8.91
CA ALA A 92 0.85 1.44 -9.63
C ALA A 92 0.05 0.52 -8.72
N LEU A 93 0.58 0.25 -7.50
CA LEU A 93 -0.13 -0.54 -6.50
C LEU A 93 -1.44 0.14 -6.08
N LEU A 94 -1.39 1.43 -5.78
CA LEU A 94 -2.57 2.19 -5.38
C LEU A 94 -3.60 2.29 -6.50
N ALA A 95 -3.16 2.48 -7.76
CA ALA A 95 -4.06 2.50 -8.90
C ALA A 95 -4.79 1.17 -9.07
N ALA A 96 -4.07 0.05 -8.95
CA ALA A 96 -4.66 -1.27 -9.04
C ALA A 96 -5.63 -1.53 -7.88
N ALA A 97 -5.26 -1.14 -6.65
CA ALA A 97 -6.12 -1.31 -5.48
C ALA A 97 -7.40 -0.47 -5.58
N THR A 98 -7.29 0.81 -5.97
CA THR A 98 -8.46 1.68 -6.10
C THR A 98 -9.40 1.19 -7.19
N GLY A 99 -8.87 0.69 -8.30
CA GLY A 99 -9.67 0.08 -9.35
C GLY A 99 -10.46 -1.14 -8.87
N ALA A 100 -9.78 -2.04 -8.14
CA ALA A 100 -10.41 -3.23 -7.58
C ALA A 100 -11.46 -2.88 -6.51
N LEU A 101 -11.15 -1.94 -5.63
CA LEU A 101 -12.08 -1.50 -4.58
C LEU A 101 -13.32 -0.83 -5.19
N ARG A 102 -13.12 0.01 -6.19
CA ARG A 102 -14.23 0.66 -6.91
C ARG A 102 -15.12 -0.38 -7.57
N GLY A 103 -14.53 -1.38 -8.22
CA GLY A 103 -15.27 -2.48 -8.83
C GLY A 103 -16.03 -3.34 -7.83
N ALA A 104 -15.56 -3.42 -6.59
CA ALA A 104 -16.22 -4.16 -5.50
C ALA A 104 -17.28 -3.33 -4.75
N GLY A 105 -17.48 -2.06 -5.12
CA GLY A 105 -18.50 -1.20 -4.52
C GLY A 105 -18.01 -0.27 -3.43
N SER A 106 -16.70 -0.26 -3.13
CA SER A 106 -16.14 0.70 -2.18
C SER A 106 -16.22 2.11 -2.75
N LYS A 107 -16.56 3.06 -1.91
CA LYS A 107 -16.75 4.47 -2.30
C LYS A 107 -15.67 5.38 -1.74
N ARG A 108 -14.92 4.91 -0.76
CA ARG A 108 -13.92 5.72 -0.06
C ARG A 108 -12.80 4.85 0.49
N LEU A 109 -11.57 5.32 0.30
CA LEU A 109 -10.38 4.69 0.87
C LEU A 109 -9.75 5.63 1.87
N PHE A 110 -9.53 5.14 3.09
CA PHE A 110 -8.82 5.86 4.14
C PHE A 110 -7.36 5.41 4.20
N LEU A 111 -6.46 6.40 4.37
CA LEU A 111 -5.02 6.17 4.44
C LEU A 111 -4.48 6.97 5.62
N GLU A 112 -3.77 6.29 6.54
CA GLU A 112 -3.09 6.96 7.64
C GLU A 112 -1.62 7.15 7.27
N VAL A 113 -1.07 8.31 7.59
CA VAL A 113 0.32 8.63 7.29
C VAL A 113 0.93 9.44 8.42
N ASP A 114 2.19 9.13 8.75
CA ASP A 114 3.00 9.94 9.65
C ASP A 114 3.07 11.37 9.10
N GLU A 115 2.80 12.36 9.95
CA GLU A 115 2.83 13.78 9.56
C GLU A 115 4.17 14.19 8.94
N GLY A 116 5.26 13.53 9.32
CA GLY A 116 6.61 13.79 8.80
C GLY A 116 6.93 13.06 7.51
N ASN A 117 6.07 12.17 7.03
CA ASN A 117 6.30 11.42 5.80
C ASN A 117 5.80 12.21 4.58
N SER A 118 6.61 13.16 4.14
CA SER A 118 6.23 14.05 3.04
C SER A 118 6.06 13.30 1.70
N ALA A 119 6.86 12.26 1.46
CA ALA A 119 6.75 11.49 0.22
C ALA A 119 5.40 10.78 0.10
N ALA A 120 4.91 10.15 1.18
CA ALA A 120 3.61 9.52 1.19
C ALA A 120 2.48 10.55 1.10
N ARG A 121 2.62 11.67 1.81
CA ARG A 121 1.64 12.77 1.76
C ARG A 121 1.49 13.30 0.34
N ASP A 122 2.61 13.56 -0.33
CA ASP A 122 2.61 14.05 -1.72
C ASP A 122 1.97 13.05 -2.66
N LEU A 123 2.27 11.76 -2.49
CA LEU A 123 1.67 10.70 -3.29
C LEU A 123 0.15 10.67 -3.13
N TYR A 124 -0.34 10.69 -1.89
CA TYR A 124 -1.78 10.62 -1.63
C TYR A 124 -2.49 11.88 -2.14
N GLN A 125 -1.91 13.04 -1.95
CA GLN A 125 -2.45 14.29 -2.48
C GLN A 125 -2.48 14.29 -4.00
N SER A 126 -1.48 13.73 -4.66
CA SER A 126 -1.45 13.61 -6.12
C SER A 126 -2.56 12.73 -6.67
N LEU A 127 -3.07 11.80 -5.86
CA LEU A 127 -4.21 10.95 -6.23
C LEU A 127 -5.56 11.61 -5.95
N GLY A 128 -5.57 12.79 -5.34
CA GLY A 128 -6.79 13.50 -4.98
C GLY A 128 -7.26 13.26 -3.56
N ALA A 129 -6.48 12.58 -2.72
CA ALA A 129 -6.83 12.38 -1.33
C ALA A 129 -6.73 13.69 -0.53
N VAL A 130 -7.60 13.86 0.43
CA VAL A 130 -7.66 15.04 1.30
C VAL A 130 -7.56 14.62 2.76
N VAL A 131 -6.98 15.47 3.58
CA VAL A 131 -6.89 15.24 5.02
C VAL A 131 -8.27 15.44 5.65
N VAL A 132 -8.76 14.44 6.38
CA VAL A 132 -10.06 14.49 7.05
C VAL A 132 -9.94 14.36 8.56
N GLY A 133 -8.76 14.05 9.10
CA GLY A 133 -8.57 13.90 10.53
C GLY A 133 -7.10 13.72 10.89
N ARG A 134 -6.87 13.59 12.18
CA ARG A 134 -5.55 13.41 12.75
C ARG A 134 -5.65 12.53 14.00
N ARG A 135 -4.71 11.58 14.15
CA ARG A 135 -4.56 10.81 15.38
C ARG A 135 -3.30 11.29 16.10
N PRO A 136 -3.42 12.09 17.18
CA PRO A 136 -2.27 12.58 17.92
C PRO A 136 -1.45 11.44 18.53
N ARG A 137 -0.13 11.54 18.42
CA ARG A 137 0.84 10.59 19.01
C ARG A 137 0.57 9.14 18.62
N TYR A 138 0.12 8.93 17.39
CA TYR A 138 -0.20 7.60 16.89
C TYR A 138 1.04 6.71 16.75
N TYR A 139 2.16 7.29 16.34
CA TYR A 139 3.41 6.57 16.14
C TYR A 139 4.27 6.57 17.40
N GLU A 140 5.11 5.55 17.57
CA GLU A 140 5.97 5.39 18.76
C GLU A 140 6.92 6.55 18.99
N HIS A 141 7.39 7.21 17.93
CA HIS A 141 8.25 8.38 18.05
C HIS A 141 7.47 9.65 18.39
N GLY A 142 6.21 9.54 18.70
CA GLY A 142 5.37 10.65 19.14
C GLY A 142 4.77 11.49 18.04
N ALA A 143 4.99 11.15 16.77
CA ALA A 143 4.41 11.87 15.65
C ALA A 143 2.91 11.58 15.51
N ASP A 144 2.17 12.56 15.03
CA ASP A 144 0.76 12.40 14.71
C ASP A 144 0.59 11.67 13.39
N ALA A 145 -0.50 10.96 13.25
CA ALA A 145 -0.94 10.42 11.97
C ALA A 145 -2.00 11.32 11.37
N ASP A 146 -1.80 11.73 10.12
CA ASP A 146 -2.85 12.36 9.33
C ASP A 146 -3.69 11.29 8.66
N ILE A 147 -4.99 11.47 8.67
CA ILE A 147 -5.94 10.57 8.01
C ILE A 147 -6.37 11.22 6.72
N PHE A 148 -6.04 10.56 5.61
CA PHE A 148 -6.47 10.97 4.28
C PHE A 148 -7.70 10.16 3.86
N SER A 149 -8.55 10.81 3.07
CA SER A 149 -9.70 10.16 2.45
C SER A 149 -9.62 10.37 0.95
N LEU A 150 -9.71 9.26 0.22
CA LEU A 150 -9.73 9.25 -1.24
C LEU A 150 -11.09 8.76 -1.71
N ALA A 151 -11.79 9.58 -2.47
CA ALA A 151 -13.05 9.17 -3.10
C ALA A 151 -12.78 8.18 -4.23
N LEU A 152 -13.55 7.11 -4.27
CA LEU A 152 -13.41 6.04 -5.25
C LEU A 152 -14.50 6.08 -6.33
#